data_cf2a03ae26feb3bb3eefc44a7fde0644
#
_entry.id   cf2a03ae26feb3bb3eefc44a7fde0644
#
_cell.length_a   1.000
_cell.length_b   1.000
_cell.length_c   1.000
_cell.angle_alpha   90.00
_cell.angle_beta   90.00
_cell.angle_gamma   90.00
#
_symmetry.space_group_name_H-M   'P 1'
#
loop_
_entity.id
_entity.type
_entity.pdbx_description
1 polymer ?
#
loop_
_entity_poly.entity_id
_entity_poly.type
_entity_poly.pdbx_seq_one_letter_code
_entity_poly.pdbx_strand_id
1 'polypeptide(L)'
;MIIEFVKNISILFVEDESDVREFTSKLLSSLLKNVFTAENGQDGLDLYKENINTIDLIVTDINMPKMNGIAMCEKIRELNKEIPIVVTSAHNDTDFLKKAIDVGVSTYAMKPIDLYQLIESITKAIEPIFLKKELVTLNLSLESKIEMEIEKINSILDAQENIVIVTNKEEITNINKKFLEFFGIESFEKFKEAKKDIFDLFHEEFGFITRNQMEKQECWLTYIKQLPEIDRIVKIKNHKNE
;
A
#
# COMPACT_ATOMS: atom_id res chain seq x y z
N MET A 1 12.60 3.15 -15.28
CA MET A 1 11.69 2.33 -14.42
C MET A 1 10.38 2.02 -15.15
N ILE A 2 9.53 3.00 -15.50
CA ILE A 2 8.26 2.76 -16.23
C ILE A 2 8.46 2.11 -17.61
N ILE A 3 9.50 2.51 -18.38
CA ILE A 3 9.82 1.91 -19.68
C ILE A 3 10.15 0.42 -19.57
N GLU A 4 10.81 0.01 -18.50
CA GLU A 4 11.12 -1.40 -18.24
C GLU A 4 9.87 -2.19 -17.79
N PHE A 5 8.97 -1.53 -17.07
CA PHE A 5 7.68 -2.10 -16.73
C PHE A 5 6.82 -2.33 -17.98
N VAL A 6 6.76 -1.37 -18.90
CA VAL A 6 6.04 -1.47 -20.18
C VAL A 6 6.54 -2.66 -21.01
N LYS A 7 7.83 -2.95 -21.01
CA LYS A 7 8.39 -4.14 -21.71
C LYS A 7 7.90 -5.47 -21.13
N ASN A 8 7.41 -5.49 -19.92
CA ASN A 8 6.97 -6.70 -19.22
C ASN A 8 5.46 -6.89 -19.24
N ILE A 9 4.69 -5.99 -19.88
CA ILE A 9 3.24 -6.14 -20.00
C ILE A 9 2.85 -6.96 -21.22
N SER A 10 1.72 -7.63 -21.12
CA SER A 10 1.03 -8.34 -22.21
C SER A 10 -0.23 -7.57 -22.57
N ILE A 11 -0.46 -7.33 -23.83
CA ILE A 11 -1.63 -6.57 -24.28
C ILE A 11 -2.54 -7.41 -25.17
N LEU A 12 -3.83 -7.05 -25.19
CA LEU A 12 -4.79 -7.47 -26.22
C LEU A 12 -4.97 -6.29 -27.18
N PHE A 13 -4.63 -6.50 -28.45
CA PHE A 13 -4.82 -5.53 -29.54
C PHE A 13 -5.94 -5.99 -30.47
N VAL A 14 -7.03 -5.22 -30.56
CA VAL A 14 -8.22 -5.55 -31.36
C VAL A 14 -8.39 -4.50 -32.44
N GLU A 15 -8.31 -4.96 -33.69
CA GLU A 15 -8.36 -4.13 -34.90
C GLU A 15 -8.92 -4.97 -36.05
N ASP A 16 -9.93 -4.49 -36.77
CA ASP A 16 -10.57 -5.26 -37.84
C ASP A 16 -9.79 -5.20 -39.16
N GLU A 17 -9.10 -4.10 -39.45
CA GLU A 17 -8.24 -3.97 -40.61
C GLU A 17 -7.00 -4.87 -40.50
N SER A 18 -6.92 -5.93 -41.33
CA SER A 18 -5.84 -6.94 -41.26
C SER A 18 -4.46 -6.34 -41.40
N ASP A 19 -4.25 -5.38 -42.30
CA ASP A 19 -2.94 -4.77 -42.56
C ASP A 19 -2.48 -3.91 -41.37
N VAL A 20 -3.40 -3.13 -40.80
CA VAL A 20 -3.15 -2.30 -39.61
C VAL A 20 -2.85 -3.21 -38.41
N ARG A 21 -3.66 -4.26 -38.22
CA ARG A 21 -3.48 -5.23 -37.13
C ARG A 21 -2.12 -5.93 -37.23
N GLU A 22 -1.76 -6.44 -38.39
CA GLU A 22 -0.50 -7.17 -38.60
C GLU A 22 0.72 -6.24 -38.41
N PHE A 23 0.70 -5.06 -39.05
CA PHE A 23 1.79 -4.11 -38.94
C PHE A 23 1.99 -3.60 -37.48
N THR A 24 0.90 -3.15 -36.85
CA THR A 24 0.96 -2.60 -35.50
C THR A 24 1.34 -3.67 -34.47
N SER A 25 0.79 -4.89 -34.60
CA SER A 25 1.13 -5.99 -33.67
C SER A 25 2.60 -6.41 -33.76
N LYS A 26 3.20 -6.41 -34.95
CA LYS A 26 4.65 -6.68 -35.13
C LYS A 26 5.50 -5.63 -34.43
N LEU A 27 5.16 -4.36 -34.57
CA LEU A 27 5.87 -3.28 -33.88
C LEU A 27 5.71 -3.37 -32.37
N LEU A 28 4.50 -3.57 -31.87
CA LEU A 28 4.23 -3.74 -30.43
C LEU A 28 4.93 -4.95 -29.85
N SER A 29 5.00 -6.07 -30.56
CA SER A 29 5.71 -7.28 -30.13
C SER A 29 7.22 -7.10 -29.99
N SER A 30 7.81 -6.10 -30.63
CA SER A 30 9.22 -5.75 -30.42
C SER A 30 9.47 -4.97 -29.12
N LEU A 31 8.42 -4.39 -28.52
CA LEU A 31 8.50 -3.49 -27.38
C LEU A 31 7.87 -4.06 -26.11
N LEU A 32 6.94 -5.00 -26.25
CA LEU A 32 6.12 -5.55 -25.17
C LEU A 32 6.38 -7.06 -25.00
N LYS A 33 5.95 -7.61 -23.88
CA LYS A 33 6.17 -9.03 -23.56
C LYS A 33 5.37 -9.95 -24.49
N ASN A 34 4.07 -9.72 -24.58
CA ASN A 34 3.17 -10.46 -25.48
C ASN A 34 2.13 -9.51 -26.08
N VAL A 35 1.74 -9.81 -27.33
CA VAL A 35 0.66 -9.11 -28.01
C VAL A 35 -0.33 -10.14 -28.54
N PHE A 36 -1.49 -10.21 -27.90
CA PHE A 36 -2.63 -11.00 -28.36
C PHE A 36 -3.41 -10.16 -29.36
N THR A 37 -3.88 -10.74 -30.46
CA THR A 37 -4.60 -10.01 -31.50
C THR A 37 -5.95 -10.59 -31.77
N ALA A 38 -6.96 -9.76 -32.03
CA ALA A 38 -8.29 -10.16 -32.46
C ALA A 38 -8.79 -9.22 -33.56
N GLU A 39 -9.70 -9.73 -34.40
CA GLU A 39 -10.21 -9.00 -35.59
C GLU A 39 -11.56 -8.30 -35.36
N ASN A 40 -12.18 -8.47 -34.20
CA ASN A 40 -13.44 -7.83 -33.82
C ASN A 40 -13.63 -7.94 -32.30
N GLY A 41 -14.59 -7.19 -31.77
CA GLY A 41 -14.81 -7.17 -30.32
C GLY A 41 -15.30 -8.50 -29.72
N GLN A 42 -15.99 -9.37 -30.51
CA GLN A 42 -16.41 -10.66 -29.98
C GLN A 42 -15.20 -11.58 -29.77
N ASP A 43 -14.35 -11.70 -30.78
CA ASP A 43 -13.15 -12.53 -30.73
C ASP A 43 -12.18 -11.97 -29.66
N GLY A 44 -12.10 -10.63 -29.52
CA GLY A 44 -11.34 -9.96 -28.48
C GLY A 44 -11.82 -10.28 -27.05
N LEU A 45 -13.16 -10.28 -26.85
CA LEU A 45 -13.76 -10.65 -25.57
C LEU A 45 -13.47 -12.12 -25.19
N ASP A 46 -13.58 -13.02 -26.16
CA ASP A 46 -13.36 -14.43 -25.91
C ASP A 46 -11.88 -14.72 -25.62
N LEU A 47 -10.97 -14.10 -26.38
CA LEU A 47 -9.53 -14.16 -26.13
C LEU A 47 -9.13 -13.56 -24.78
N TYR A 48 -9.78 -12.46 -24.37
CA TYR A 48 -9.58 -11.87 -23.05
C TYR A 48 -9.97 -12.84 -21.93
N LYS A 49 -11.14 -13.51 -22.04
CA LYS A 49 -11.60 -14.49 -21.05
C LYS A 49 -10.63 -15.65 -20.87
N GLU A 50 -10.08 -16.15 -21.99
CA GLU A 50 -9.09 -17.23 -21.98
C GLU A 50 -7.76 -16.81 -21.31
N ASN A 51 -7.43 -15.53 -21.39
CA ASN A 51 -6.14 -15.00 -20.96
C ASN A 51 -6.26 -13.91 -19.87
N ILE A 52 -7.33 -13.92 -19.07
CA ILE A 52 -7.68 -12.87 -18.09
C ILE A 52 -6.57 -12.57 -17.07
N ASN A 53 -5.76 -13.57 -16.72
CA ASN A 53 -4.65 -13.42 -15.77
C ASN A 53 -3.31 -13.03 -16.44
N THR A 54 -3.29 -12.94 -17.76
CA THR A 54 -2.07 -12.69 -18.54
C THR A 54 -2.10 -11.32 -19.21
N ILE A 55 -3.28 -10.87 -19.64
CA ILE A 55 -3.46 -9.59 -20.31
C ILE A 55 -3.49 -8.47 -19.28
N ASP A 56 -2.55 -7.55 -19.40
CA ASP A 56 -2.37 -6.39 -18.48
C ASP A 56 -3.07 -5.13 -19.01
N LEU A 57 -3.34 -5.02 -20.32
CA LEU A 57 -3.92 -3.83 -20.95
C LEU A 57 -4.61 -4.22 -22.25
N ILE A 58 -5.65 -3.48 -22.62
CA ILE A 58 -6.37 -3.64 -23.89
C ILE A 58 -6.19 -2.41 -24.76
N VAL A 59 -5.91 -2.62 -26.04
CA VAL A 59 -5.96 -1.61 -27.09
C VAL A 59 -7.00 -2.05 -28.09
N THR A 60 -8.01 -1.23 -28.37
CA THR A 60 -9.10 -1.62 -29.27
C THR A 60 -9.53 -0.50 -30.18
N ASP A 61 -9.82 -0.80 -31.45
CA ASP A 61 -10.59 0.11 -32.28
C ASP A 61 -12.03 0.21 -31.77
N ILE A 62 -12.66 1.35 -31.99
CA ILE A 62 -14.07 1.61 -31.70
C ILE A 62 -14.95 0.91 -32.71
N ASN A 63 -14.69 1.14 -33.97
CA ASN A 63 -15.59 0.79 -35.09
C ASN A 63 -15.17 -0.53 -35.75
N MET A 64 -15.76 -1.64 -35.29
CA MET A 64 -15.48 -2.98 -35.79
C MET A 64 -16.78 -3.76 -36.08
N PRO A 65 -16.75 -4.71 -37.00
CA PRO A 65 -17.88 -5.59 -37.29
C PRO A 65 -18.20 -6.54 -36.13
N LYS A 66 -19.35 -7.18 -36.13
CA LYS A 66 -19.89 -8.13 -35.14
C LYS A 66 -20.12 -7.47 -33.78
N MET A 67 -19.09 -7.04 -33.11
CA MET A 67 -19.12 -6.32 -31.83
C MET A 67 -18.11 -5.17 -31.89
N ASN A 68 -18.58 -3.95 -31.66
CA ASN A 68 -17.69 -2.77 -31.59
C ASN A 68 -16.86 -2.75 -30.32
N GLY A 69 -15.78 -1.94 -30.32
CA GLY A 69 -14.84 -1.87 -29.18
C GLY A 69 -15.49 -1.43 -27.88
N ILE A 70 -16.46 -0.50 -27.91
CA ILE A 70 -17.14 -0.02 -26.69
C ILE A 70 -17.97 -1.13 -26.06
N ALA A 71 -18.78 -1.86 -26.85
CA ALA A 71 -19.57 -2.98 -26.36
C ALA A 71 -18.69 -4.12 -25.81
N MET A 72 -17.52 -4.35 -26.40
CA MET A 72 -16.52 -5.25 -25.84
C MET A 72 -16.02 -4.77 -24.50
N CYS A 73 -15.65 -3.49 -24.39
CA CYS A 73 -15.15 -2.89 -23.16
C CYS A 73 -16.19 -2.95 -22.03
N GLU A 74 -17.47 -2.70 -22.30
CA GLU A 74 -18.56 -2.84 -21.31
C GLU A 74 -18.58 -4.25 -20.71
N LYS A 75 -18.54 -5.29 -21.54
CA LYS A 75 -18.51 -6.69 -21.09
C LYS A 75 -17.23 -7.04 -20.33
N ILE A 76 -16.10 -6.49 -20.72
CA ILE A 76 -14.85 -6.68 -20.01
C ILE A 76 -14.88 -6.00 -18.63
N ARG A 77 -15.52 -4.83 -18.51
CA ARG A 77 -15.71 -4.14 -17.22
C ARG A 77 -16.57 -4.92 -16.23
N GLU A 78 -17.50 -5.76 -16.71
CA GLU A 78 -18.24 -6.70 -15.84
C GLU A 78 -17.31 -7.77 -15.23
N LEU A 79 -16.25 -8.15 -15.94
CA LEU A 79 -15.27 -9.15 -15.48
C LEU A 79 -14.10 -8.54 -14.69
N ASN A 80 -13.63 -7.39 -15.15
CA ASN A 80 -12.49 -6.69 -14.55
C ASN A 80 -12.69 -5.16 -14.62
N LYS A 81 -12.92 -4.57 -13.47
CA LYS A 81 -13.18 -3.12 -13.35
C LYS A 81 -11.93 -2.26 -13.50
N GLU A 82 -10.74 -2.83 -13.25
CA GLU A 82 -9.49 -2.08 -13.14
C GLU A 82 -8.57 -2.22 -14.37
N ILE A 83 -8.82 -3.14 -15.29
CA ILE A 83 -7.93 -3.32 -16.46
C ILE A 83 -7.86 -2.03 -17.29
N PRO A 84 -6.65 -1.51 -17.59
CA PRO A 84 -6.54 -0.32 -18.41
C PRO A 84 -6.96 -0.62 -19.86
N ILE A 85 -7.69 0.32 -20.45
CA ILE A 85 -8.19 0.26 -21.81
C ILE A 85 -7.76 1.50 -22.56
N VAL A 86 -7.13 1.31 -23.71
CA VAL A 86 -6.79 2.33 -24.69
C VAL A 86 -7.69 2.13 -25.92
N VAL A 87 -8.37 3.17 -26.35
CA VAL A 87 -9.20 3.14 -27.57
C VAL A 87 -8.49 3.81 -28.72
N THR A 88 -8.52 3.23 -29.91
CA THR A 88 -8.12 3.94 -31.13
C THR A 88 -9.36 4.46 -31.84
N SER A 89 -9.31 5.72 -32.30
CA SER A 89 -10.49 6.44 -32.82
C SER A 89 -10.14 7.32 -33.99
N ALA A 90 -11.02 7.42 -34.97
CA ALA A 90 -10.95 8.42 -36.03
C ALA A 90 -11.41 9.81 -35.53
N HIS A 91 -11.03 10.88 -36.23
CA HIS A 91 -11.29 12.29 -35.84
C HIS A 91 -12.77 12.65 -35.62
N ASN A 92 -13.70 11.85 -36.15
CA ASN A 92 -15.15 12.17 -36.17
C ASN A 92 -15.98 11.39 -35.13
N ASP A 93 -15.36 10.66 -34.24
CA ASP A 93 -16.05 9.73 -33.32
C ASP A 93 -16.42 10.37 -31.96
N THR A 94 -16.82 11.65 -31.94
CA THR A 94 -17.09 12.40 -30.70
C THR A 94 -18.15 11.77 -29.79
N ASP A 95 -19.19 11.15 -30.36
CA ASP A 95 -20.26 10.51 -29.60
C ASP A 95 -19.80 9.19 -28.98
N PHE A 96 -18.90 8.48 -29.65
CA PHE A 96 -18.27 7.26 -29.11
C PHE A 96 -17.24 7.57 -28.02
N LEU A 97 -16.51 8.68 -28.12
CA LEU A 97 -15.59 9.11 -27.08
C LEU A 97 -16.30 9.41 -25.75
N LYS A 98 -17.51 10.00 -25.79
CA LYS A 98 -18.31 10.16 -24.56
C LYS A 98 -18.66 8.83 -23.93
N LYS A 99 -19.15 7.87 -24.71
CA LYS A 99 -19.46 6.51 -24.22
C LYS A 99 -18.20 5.79 -23.70
N ALA A 100 -17.05 5.99 -24.35
CA ALA A 100 -15.78 5.43 -23.89
C ALA A 100 -15.41 5.94 -22.49
N ILE A 101 -15.64 7.23 -22.19
CA ILE A 101 -15.44 7.81 -20.87
C ILE A 101 -16.37 7.15 -19.84
N ASP A 102 -17.65 6.97 -20.18
CA ASP A 102 -18.64 6.32 -19.29
C ASP A 102 -18.26 4.87 -18.96
N VAL A 103 -17.66 4.16 -19.89
CA VAL A 103 -17.13 2.79 -19.72
C VAL A 103 -15.80 2.76 -18.93
N GLY A 104 -15.22 3.93 -18.66
CA GLY A 104 -13.96 4.01 -17.93
C GLY A 104 -12.74 3.64 -18.77
N VAL A 105 -12.70 4.09 -20.04
CA VAL A 105 -11.51 4.02 -20.88
C VAL A 105 -10.40 4.89 -20.28
N SER A 106 -9.20 4.36 -20.20
CA SER A 106 -8.07 5.03 -19.55
C SER A 106 -7.50 6.18 -20.40
N THR A 107 -7.39 5.96 -21.71
CA THR A 107 -6.88 6.96 -22.67
C THR A 107 -7.28 6.55 -24.09
N TYR A 108 -7.03 7.43 -25.06
CA TYR A 108 -7.29 7.19 -26.47
C TYR A 108 -6.08 7.56 -27.34
N ALA A 109 -5.97 6.92 -28.51
CA ALA A 109 -5.03 7.26 -29.56
C ALA A 109 -5.79 7.58 -30.86
N MET A 110 -5.33 8.58 -31.60
CA MET A 110 -5.98 9.01 -32.85
C MET A 110 -5.50 8.16 -34.03
N LYS A 111 -6.41 7.84 -34.94
CA LYS A 111 -6.05 7.29 -36.26
C LYS A 111 -5.71 8.43 -37.25
N PRO A 112 -4.71 8.28 -38.14
CA PRO A 112 -3.89 7.08 -38.36
C PRO A 112 -2.97 6.80 -37.17
N ILE A 113 -2.80 5.51 -36.84
CA ILE A 113 -2.04 5.08 -35.66
C ILE A 113 -0.56 5.47 -35.82
N ASP A 114 -0.13 6.45 -35.01
CA ASP A 114 1.27 6.77 -34.79
C ASP A 114 1.78 5.89 -33.63
N LEU A 115 2.85 5.14 -33.87
CA LEU A 115 3.41 4.23 -32.88
C LEU A 115 3.86 4.97 -31.61
N TYR A 116 4.44 6.15 -31.73
CA TYR A 116 4.88 6.93 -30.56
C TYR A 116 3.69 7.38 -29.71
N GLN A 117 2.62 7.87 -30.34
CA GLN A 117 1.39 8.26 -29.65
C GLN A 117 0.69 7.05 -29.02
N LEU A 118 0.70 5.90 -29.69
CA LEU A 118 0.13 4.68 -29.14
C LEU A 118 0.91 4.20 -27.90
N ILE A 119 2.23 4.16 -27.96
CA ILE A 119 3.09 3.80 -26.80
C ILE A 119 2.93 4.80 -25.66
N GLU A 120 2.84 6.08 -25.97
CA GLU A 120 2.55 7.12 -24.96
C GLU A 120 1.19 6.88 -24.28
N SER A 121 0.16 6.56 -25.06
CA SER A 121 -1.18 6.25 -24.55
C SER A 121 -1.20 4.97 -23.70
N ILE A 122 -0.49 3.92 -24.14
CA ILE A 122 -0.30 2.68 -23.37
C ILE A 122 0.42 2.99 -22.05
N THR A 123 1.49 3.78 -22.10
CA THR A 123 2.26 4.16 -20.91
C THR A 123 1.41 4.94 -19.92
N LYS A 124 0.65 5.94 -20.37
CA LYS A 124 -0.29 6.70 -19.54
C LYS A 124 -1.37 5.83 -18.92
N ALA A 125 -1.88 4.84 -19.67
CA ALA A 125 -2.93 3.93 -19.19
C ALA A 125 -2.42 2.98 -18.10
N ILE A 126 -1.15 2.52 -18.18
CA ILE A 126 -0.56 1.57 -17.25
C ILE A 126 0.11 2.25 -16.04
N GLU A 127 0.45 3.52 -16.13
CA GLU A 127 1.15 4.28 -15.09
C GLU A 127 0.48 4.19 -13.70
N PRO A 128 -0.85 4.34 -13.55
CA PRO A 128 -1.50 4.22 -12.25
C PRO A 128 -1.31 2.83 -11.61
N ILE A 129 -1.33 1.77 -12.43
CA ILE A 129 -1.12 0.39 -11.95
C ILE A 129 0.33 0.19 -11.53
N PHE A 130 1.28 0.71 -12.31
CA PHE A 130 2.69 0.70 -11.97
C PHE A 130 2.94 1.40 -10.63
N LEU A 131 2.44 2.62 -10.45
CA LEU A 131 2.59 3.40 -9.22
C LEU A 131 1.95 2.71 -8.01
N LYS A 132 0.76 2.09 -8.19
CA LYS A 132 0.09 1.32 -7.14
C LYS A 132 0.95 0.13 -6.69
N LYS A 133 1.54 -0.62 -7.64
CA LYS A 133 2.45 -1.75 -7.33
C LYS A 133 3.73 -1.27 -6.62
N GLU A 134 4.33 -0.18 -7.08
CA GLU A 134 5.52 0.40 -6.47
C GLU A 134 5.24 0.87 -5.04
N LEU A 135 4.11 1.54 -4.81
CA LEU A 135 3.67 1.97 -3.48
C LEU A 135 3.47 0.80 -2.52
N VAL A 136 2.82 -0.27 -2.95
CA VAL A 136 2.63 -1.48 -2.13
C VAL A 136 4.00 -2.10 -1.77
N THR A 137 4.90 -2.22 -2.73
CA THR A 137 6.24 -2.77 -2.49
C THR A 137 7.04 -1.91 -1.51
N LEU A 138 6.96 -0.58 -1.65
CA LEU A 138 7.62 0.36 -0.75
C LEU A 138 7.05 0.26 0.67
N ASN A 139 5.72 0.20 0.83
CA ASN A 139 5.07 0.06 2.14
C ASN A 139 5.52 -1.23 2.85
N LEU A 140 5.50 -2.38 2.16
CA LEU A 140 5.99 -3.65 2.73
C LEU A 140 7.46 -3.56 3.16
N SER A 141 8.31 -2.89 2.36
CA SER A 141 9.71 -2.67 2.72
C SER A 141 9.87 -1.77 3.94
N LEU A 142 9.03 -0.73 4.08
CA LEU A 142 9.03 0.17 5.24
C LEU A 142 8.55 -0.55 6.51
N GLU A 143 7.48 -1.33 6.42
CA GLU A 143 6.97 -2.15 7.53
C GLU A 143 8.05 -3.09 8.06
N SER A 144 8.73 -3.82 7.18
CA SER A 144 9.83 -4.71 7.57
C SER A 144 11.00 -3.96 8.23
N LYS A 145 11.35 -2.76 7.75
CA LYS A 145 12.38 -1.93 8.38
C LYS A 145 11.97 -1.45 9.76
N ILE A 146 10.71 -1.04 9.94
CA ILE A 146 10.18 -0.61 11.24
C ILE A 146 10.25 -1.76 12.24
N GLU A 147 9.82 -2.98 11.85
CA GLU A 147 9.92 -4.16 12.69
C GLU A 147 11.36 -4.44 13.15
N MET A 148 12.32 -4.42 12.22
CA MET A 148 13.73 -4.61 12.56
C MET A 148 14.28 -3.54 13.53
N GLU A 149 13.88 -2.27 13.36
CA GLU A 149 14.32 -1.21 14.27
C GLU A 149 13.67 -1.35 15.66
N ILE A 150 12.41 -1.78 15.73
CA ILE A 150 11.73 -2.08 17.00
C ILE A 150 12.44 -3.22 17.73
N GLU A 151 12.76 -4.33 17.05
CA GLU A 151 13.51 -5.45 17.64
C GLU A 151 14.88 -5.01 18.16
N LYS A 152 15.58 -4.17 17.40
CA LYS A 152 16.87 -3.62 17.80
C LYS A 152 16.77 -2.74 19.04
N ILE A 153 15.75 -1.85 19.11
CA ILE A 153 15.49 -1.02 20.28
C ILE A 153 15.18 -1.91 21.49
N ASN A 154 14.31 -2.90 21.34
CA ASN A 154 13.97 -3.83 22.42
C ASN A 154 15.21 -4.58 22.91
N SER A 155 16.07 -5.05 21.99
CA SER A 155 17.31 -5.73 22.35
C SER A 155 18.25 -4.84 23.15
N ILE A 156 18.36 -3.54 22.82
CA ILE A 156 19.16 -2.56 23.56
C ILE A 156 18.57 -2.32 24.95
N LEU A 157 17.24 -2.18 25.04
CA LEU A 157 16.54 -1.98 26.33
C LEU A 157 16.72 -3.21 27.23
N ASP A 158 16.60 -4.41 26.68
CA ASP A 158 16.70 -5.67 27.43
C ASP A 158 18.14 -5.99 27.88
N ALA A 159 19.13 -5.45 27.17
CA ALA A 159 20.53 -5.56 27.59
C ALA A 159 20.90 -4.65 28.79
N GLN A 160 20.01 -3.73 29.20
CA GLN A 160 20.24 -2.88 30.36
C GLN A 160 20.08 -3.68 31.66
N GLU A 161 20.98 -3.48 32.60
CA GLU A 161 20.92 -4.11 33.93
C GLU A 161 19.88 -3.44 34.84
N ASN A 162 19.51 -2.20 34.53
CA ASN A 162 18.51 -1.42 35.25
C ASN A 162 17.10 -1.62 34.70
N ILE A 163 16.09 -1.35 35.51
CA ILE A 163 14.71 -1.23 35.09
C ILE A 163 14.60 0.00 34.19
N VAL A 164 14.11 -0.20 32.96
CA VAL A 164 13.91 0.89 31.98
C VAL A 164 12.43 0.96 31.61
N ILE A 165 11.89 2.18 31.69
CA ILE A 165 10.52 2.51 31.33
C ILE A 165 10.59 3.65 30.31
N VAL A 166 9.97 3.44 29.15
CA VAL A 166 9.86 4.45 28.09
C VAL A 166 8.46 5.05 28.10
N THR A 167 8.36 6.37 28.08
CA THR A 167 7.08 7.07 28.13
C THR A 167 7.01 8.21 27.11
N ASN A 168 5.80 8.57 26.69
CA ASN A 168 5.52 9.68 25.76
C ASN A 168 4.89 10.91 26.47
N LYS A 169 5.06 11.09 27.76
CA LYS A 169 4.48 12.07 28.68
C LYS A 169 3.19 11.62 29.39
N GLU A 170 2.31 10.88 28.77
CA GLU A 170 1.01 10.49 29.32
C GLU A 170 0.95 8.99 29.61
N GLU A 171 1.61 8.19 28.78
CA GLU A 171 1.53 6.73 28.85
C GLU A 171 2.91 6.08 28.81
N ILE A 172 3.00 4.92 29.41
CA ILE A 172 4.15 4.01 29.23
C ILE A 172 4.04 3.40 27.84
N THR A 173 5.05 3.63 27.01
CA THR A 173 5.10 3.15 25.63
C THR A 173 5.94 1.88 25.48
N ASN A 174 6.91 1.66 26.36
CA ASN A 174 7.71 0.44 26.39
C ASN A 174 8.36 0.21 27.77
N ILE A 175 8.73 -1.03 28.06
CA ILE A 175 9.41 -1.47 29.28
C ILE A 175 10.43 -2.54 28.90
N ASN A 176 11.52 -2.67 29.66
CA ASN A 176 12.50 -3.70 29.38
C ASN A 176 12.21 -5.00 30.16
N LYS A 177 12.92 -6.07 29.81
CA LYS A 177 12.81 -7.37 30.43
C LYS A 177 13.05 -7.34 31.94
N LYS A 178 13.97 -6.50 32.42
CA LYS A 178 14.23 -6.31 33.86
C LYS A 178 13.02 -5.80 34.62
N PHE A 179 12.23 -4.93 34.02
CA PHE A 179 10.96 -4.48 34.60
C PHE A 179 9.98 -5.66 34.74
N LEU A 180 9.82 -6.45 33.69
CA LEU A 180 8.91 -7.61 33.71
C LEU A 180 9.31 -8.62 34.77
N GLU A 181 10.60 -8.97 34.83
CA GLU A 181 11.16 -9.90 35.80
C GLU A 181 10.98 -9.41 37.23
N PHE A 182 11.24 -8.11 37.49
CA PHE A 182 11.16 -7.52 38.82
C PHE A 182 9.72 -7.51 39.36
N PHE A 183 8.77 -7.12 38.53
CA PHE A 183 7.35 -7.03 38.93
C PHE A 183 6.58 -8.34 38.72
N GLY A 184 7.19 -9.39 38.17
CA GLY A 184 6.54 -10.68 37.93
C GLY A 184 5.42 -10.61 36.89
N ILE A 185 5.60 -9.76 35.86
CA ILE A 185 4.63 -9.53 34.78
C ILE A 185 5.07 -10.32 33.55
N GLU A 186 4.15 -11.02 32.90
CA GLU A 186 4.50 -11.89 31.77
C GLU A 186 4.87 -11.11 30.49
N SER A 187 4.17 -10.01 30.21
CA SER A 187 4.43 -9.18 29.03
C SER A 187 3.94 -7.75 29.22
N PHE A 188 4.42 -6.88 28.33
CA PHE A 188 3.98 -5.48 28.31
C PHE A 188 2.50 -5.32 27.95
N GLU A 189 1.97 -6.17 27.10
CA GLU A 189 0.55 -6.22 26.75
C GLU A 189 -0.29 -6.51 27.97
N LYS A 190 0.09 -7.50 28.78
CA LYS A 190 -0.61 -7.83 30.04
C LYS A 190 -0.53 -6.69 31.07
N PHE A 191 0.58 -5.97 31.09
CA PHE A 191 0.69 -4.76 31.91
C PHE A 191 -0.32 -3.69 31.49
N LYS A 192 -0.43 -3.43 30.18
CA LYS A 192 -1.40 -2.47 29.61
C LYS A 192 -2.85 -2.88 29.85
N GLU A 193 -3.18 -4.16 29.64
CA GLU A 193 -4.52 -4.70 29.87
C GLU A 193 -4.99 -4.55 31.31
N ALA A 194 -4.06 -4.67 32.27
CA ALA A 194 -4.34 -4.45 33.68
C ALA A 194 -4.64 -2.97 34.03
N LYS A 195 -4.51 -2.03 33.07
CA LYS A 195 -4.69 -0.58 33.25
C LYS A 195 -3.92 -0.03 34.47
N LYS A 196 -2.77 -0.62 34.77
CA LYS A 196 -1.92 -0.15 35.87
C LYS A 196 -1.18 1.10 35.45
N ASP A 197 -1.25 2.11 36.31
CA ASP A 197 -0.38 3.27 36.24
C ASP A 197 0.99 2.93 36.87
N ILE A 198 2.02 3.67 36.56
CA ILE A 198 3.33 3.52 37.18
C ILE A 198 3.26 3.68 38.70
N PHE A 199 2.37 4.51 39.20
CA PHE A 199 2.16 4.71 40.65
C PHE A 199 1.58 3.49 41.35
N ASP A 200 0.90 2.59 40.65
CA ASP A 200 0.40 1.34 41.24
C ASP A 200 1.55 0.38 41.58
N LEU A 201 2.75 0.69 41.09
CA LEU A 201 3.98 -0.05 41.34
C LEU A 201 4.80 0.54 42.50
N PHE A 202 4.47 1.77 42.94
CA PHE A 202 5.17 2.43 44.02
C PHE A 202 4.58 2.04 45.39
N HIS A 203 5.47 1.85 46.34
CA HIS A 203 5.03 1.54 47.69
C HIS A 203 4.78 2.87 48.44
N GLU A 204 3.62 3.01 49.07
CA GLU A 204 3.28 4.17 49.88
C GLU A 204 4.03 4.11 51.20
N GLU A 205 5.04 4.97 51.33
CA GLU A 205 5.81 5.14 52.57
C GLU A 205 6.24 6.59 52.71
N PHE A 206 6.28 7.08 53.98
CA PHE A 206 6.68 8.43 54.28
C PHE A 206 8.14 8.71 53.85
N GLY A 207 8.38 9.81 53.18
CA GLY A 207 9.70 10.20 52.66
C GLY A 207 9.98 9.77 51.21
N PHE A 208 9.04 9.07 50.54
CA PHE A 208 9.14 8.68 49.16
C PHE A 208 8.00 9.30 48.33
N ILE A 209 8.18 9.38 47.03
CA ILE A 209 7.13 9.87 46.14
C ILE A 209 5.99 8.86 46.08
N THR A 210 4.77 9.34 46.35
CA THR A 210 3.55 8.55 46.35
C THR A 210 2.46 9.21 45.48
N ARG A 211 1.45 8.47 45.08
CA ARG A 211 0.34 8.98 44.27
C ARG A 211 -0.42 10.11 44.98
N ASN A 212 -0.48 10.09 46.31
CA ASN A 212 -1.21 11.06 47.11
C ASN A 212 -0.60 12.46 47.11
N GLN A 213 0.65 12.61 46.63
CA GLN A 213 1.36 13.88 46.55
C GLN A 213 1.10 14.65 45.26
N MET A 214 0.43 14.00 44.27
CA MET A 214 0.11 14.60 43.00
C MET A 214 -1.34 15.09 42.93
N GLU A 215 -1.55 16.19 42.23
CA GLU A 215 -2.90 16.63 41.86
C GLU A 215 -3.50 15.68 40.84
N LYS A 216 -4.82 15.43 40.91
CA LYS A 216 -5.55 14.39 40.12
C LYS A 216 -5.42 14.49 38.60
N GLN A 217 -4.85 15.54 38.05
CA GLN A 217 -4.73 15.81 36.61
C GLN A 217 -3.27 16.05 36.17
N GLU A 218 -2.28 15.95 37.05
CA GLU A 218 -0.89 16.21 36.70
C GLU A 218 -0.20 14.93 36.16
N CYS A 219 0.56 15.09 35.06
CA CYS A 219 1.40 14.01 34.55
C CYS A 219 2.57 13.77 35.53
N TRP A 220 2.77 12.53 35.96
CA TRP A 220 3.79 12.13 36.92
C TRP A 220 5.21 12.59 36.51
N LEU A 221 5.54 12.62 35.23
CA LEU A 221 6.82 13.12 34.73
C LEU A 221 6.98 14.62 34.93
N THR A 222 5.90 15.37 34.79
CA THR A 222 5.89 16.83 35.05
C THR A 222 6.08 17.09 36.52
N TYR A 223 5.39 16.35 37.37
CA TYR A 223 5.54 16.43 38.85
C TYR A 223 6.96 16.11 39.29
N ILE A 224 7.53 14.97 38.89
CA ILE A 224 8.90 14.57 39.26
C ILE A 224 9.93 15.59 38.79
N LYS A 225 9.78 16.18 37.61
CA LYS A 225 10.71 17.20 37.10
C LYS A 225 10.72 18.51 37.94
N GLN A 226 9.61 18.82 38.62
CA GLN A 226 9.49 19.99 39.49
C GLN A 226 10.16 19.76 40.83
N LEU A 227 10.33 18.52 41.27
CA LEU A 227 11.00 18.21 42.53
C LEU A 227 12.52 18.40 42.44
N PRO A 228 13.20 18.79 43.54
CA PRO A 228 14.64 18.70 43.65
C PRO A 228 15.13 17.27 43.41
N GLU A 229 16.32 17.08 42.81
CA GLU A 229 16.84 15.73 42.51
C GLU A 229 16.91 14.82 43.75
N ILE A 230 17.20 15.37 44.91
CA ILE A 230 17.29 14.62 46.19
C ILE A 230 15.92 14.05 46.60
N ASP A 231 14.83 14.69 46.19
CA ASP A 231 13.46 14.29 46.56
C ASP A 231 12.81 13.37 45.51
N ARG A 232 13.52 13.08 44.40
CA ARG A 232 13.04 12.19 43.32
C ARG A 232 13.26 10.71 43.64
N ILE A 233 12.86 10.29 44.84
CA ILE A 233 13.07 8.95 45.32
C ILE A 233 11.72 8.24 45.42
N VAL A 234 11.60 7.06 44.79
CA VAL A 234 10.45 6.16 44.91
C VAL A 234 10.87 4.87 45.59
N LYS A 235 9.97 4.27 46.33
CA LYS A 235 10.14 2.93 46.87
C LYS A 235 9.29 1.96 46.06
N ILE A 236 9.92 0.90 45.57
CA ILE A 236 9.26 -0.14 44.79
C ILE A 236 9.44 -1.48 45.49
N LYS A 237 8.45 -2.38 45.34
CA LYS A 237 8.55 -3.76 45.82
C LYS A 237 8.54 -4.70 44.64
N ASN A 238 9.37 -5.73 44.71
CA ASN A 238 9.31 -6.81 43.73
C ASN A 238 8.07 -7.69 43.95
N HIS A 239 7.82 -8.62 43.03
CA HIS A 239 6.69 -9.56 43.11
C HIS A 239 6.77 -10.54 44.32
N LYS A 240 7.92 -10.61 44.99
CA LYS A 240 8.13 -11.42 46.20
C LYS A 240 7.92 -10.63 47.51
N ASN A 241 7.55 -9.33 47.40
CA ASN A 241 7.42 -8.38 48.54
C ASN A 241 8.75 -8.09 49.29
N GLU A 242 9.89 -8.26 48.62
CA GLU A 242 11.23 -7.94 49.09
C GLU A 242 11.64 -6.50 48.73
#